data_2b1c16d545ffba73969f3c3cf8c95fff
#
_entry.id   2b1c16d545ffba73969f3c3cf8c95fff
#
_cell.length_a   1.000
_cell.length_b   1.000
_cell.length_c   1.000
_cell.angle_alpha   90.00
_cell.angle_beta   90.00
_cell.angle_gamma   90.00
#
_symmetry.space_group_name_H-M   'P 1'
#
loop_
_entity.id
_entity.type
_entity.pdbx_description
1 polymer ?
#
loop_
_entity_poly.entity_id
_entity_poly.type
_entity_poly.pdbx_seq_one_letter_code
_entity_poly.pdbx_strand_id
1 'polypeptide(L)'
;IEEGLPGRTAVFDDPVTEGLCGLSYLTPCMMSHAPLDTLVVMLGTNDTKERFGCNAYLIAQGIGRLLKKAADTDAWRDKPDILAVCPAPIVPAYESLVFRNALGGGCAEKAAALAQELEPVVLQLGARFLDAGRVPGVEVHPLDGIHLTRSAHAALAQALVEVLKT
;
A
#
# COMPACT_ATOMS: atom_id res chain seq x y z
N ILE A 1 1.40 -10.69 -12.59
CA ILE A 1 2.77 -10.13 -12.43
C ILE A 1 2.79 -9.33 -11.15
N GLU A 2 3.82 -9.49 -10.34
CA GLU A 2 4.03 -8.73 -9.10
C GLU A 2 5.25 -7.83 -9.27
N GLU A 3 5.10 -6.56 -8.92
CA GLU A 3 6.15 -5.55 -8.95
C GLU A 3 6.35 -4.98 -7.53
N GLY A 4 7.23 -5.61 -6.78
CA GLY A 4 7.58 -5.24 -5.42
C GLY A 4 8.99 -4.69 -5.30
N LEU A 5 9.17 -3.67 -4.44
CA LEU A 5 10.48 -3.17 -4.04
C LEU A 5 10.46 -2.83 -2.55
N PRO A 6 11.35 -3.42 -1.72
CA PRO A 6 11.43 -3.09 -0.31
C PRO A 6 11.60 -1.58 -0.08
N GLY A 7 10.83 -1.02 0.84
CA GLY A 7 10.88 0.40 1.13
C GLY A 7 10.04 1.31 0.23
N ARG A 8 9.37 0.77 -0.81
CA ARG A 8 8.56 1.57 -1.74
C ARG A 8 7.46 2.35 -1.02
N THR A 9 7.39 3.64 -1.34
CA THR A 9 6.35 4.57 -0.91
C THR A 9 5.29 4.74 -1.99
N ALA A 10 4.14 5.31 -1.65
CA ALA A 10 3.15 5.68 -2.66
C ALA A 10 3.62 6.90 -3.48
N VAL A 11 4.00 7.99 -2.81
CA VAL A 11 4.28 9.27 -3.50
C VAL A 11 5.54 9.99 -3.03
N PHE A 12 6.23 9.50 -2.01
CA PHE A 12 7.39 10.18 -1.43
C PHE A 12 8.70 9.69 -2.03
N ASP A 13 9.57 10.62 -2.40
CA ASP A 13 10.97 10.31 -2.67
C ASP A 13 11.71 10.10 -1.34
N ASP A 14 12.34 8.95 -1.19
CA ASP A 14 13.12 8.65 0.02
C ASP A 14 14.47 9.35 -0.09
N PRO A 15 14.87 10.19 0.89
CA PRO A 15 16.13 10.93 0.84
C PRO A 15 17.37 10.05 0.96
N VAL A 16 17.19 8.77 1.32
CA VAL A 16 18.29 7.82 1.56
C VAL A 16 18.44 6.84 0.40
N THR A 17 17.34 6.48 -0.26
CA THR A 17 17.33 5.46 -1.32
C THR A 17 16.51 5.92 -2.52
N GLU A 18 17.15 5.97 -3.67
CA GLU A 18 16.51 6.36 -4.93
C GLU A 18 15.53 5.31 -5.45
N GLY A 19 14.57 5.75 -6.27
CA GLY A 19 13.66 4.88 -7.01
C GLY A 19 12.54 4.25 -6.20
N LEU A 20 12.34 4.67 -4.94
CA LEU A 20 11.30 4.12 -4.07
C LEU A 20 9.93 4.76 -4.28
N CYS A 21 9.82 5.89 -4.95
CA CYS A 21 8.55 6.57 -5.20
C CYS A 21 7.68 5.79 -6.19
N GLY A 22 6.57 5.24 -5.70
CA GLY A 22 5.61 4.48 -6.51
C GLY A 22 5.00 5.33 -7.62
N LEU A 23 4.68 6.60 -7.33
CA LEU A 23 4.09 7.51 -8.30
C LEU A 23 4.99 7.75 -9.52
N SER A 24 6.29 7.81 -9.34
CA SER A 24 7.27 7.95 -10.43
C SER A 24 7.41 6.66 -11.24
N TYR A 25 7.34 5.52 -10.58
CA TYR A 25 7.49 4.20 -11.19
C TYR A 25 6.23 3.70 -11.91
N LEU A 26 5.05 4.14 -11.49
CA LEU A 26 3.76 3.59 -11.88
C LEU A 26 3.55 3.51 -13.40
N THR A 27 3.69 4.64 -14.11
CA THR A 27 3.41 4.69 -15.56
C THR A 27 4.32 3.78 -16.36
N PRO A 28 5.67 3.81 -16.23
CA PRO A 28 6.51 2.87 -16.95
C PRO A 28 6.23 1.41 -16.59
N CYS A 29 5.90 1.11 -15.33
CA CYS A 29 5.51 -0.21 -14.90
C CYS A 29 4.23 -0.67 -15.61
N MET A 30 3.16 0.12 -15.56
CA MET A 30 1.89 -0.22 -16.19
C MET A 30 2.03 -0.41 -17.70
N MET A 31 2.75 0.48 -18.38
CA MET A 31 2.94 0.41 -19.82
C MET A 31 3.77 -0.80 -20.24
N SER A 32 4.75 -1.23 -19.43
CA SER A 32 5.55 -2.43 -19.73
C SER A 32 4.74 -3.74 -19.60
N HIS A 33 3.60 -3.70 -18.92
CA HIS A 33 2.72 -4.85 -18.73
C HIS A 33 1.36 -4.72 -19.43
N ALA A 34 1.19 -3.65 -20.21
CA ALA A 34 -0.06 -3.44 -20.97
C ALA A 34 -0.30 -4.53 -22.03
N PRO A 35 -1.57 -4.87 -22.32
CA PRO A 35 -2.79 -4.33 -21.71
C PRO A 35 -3.12 -4.99 -20.36
N LEU A 36 -3.55 -4.19 -19.39
CA LEU A 36 -3.92 -4.64 -18.05
C LEU A 36 -5.41 -4.92 -17.96
N ASP A 37 -5.76 -5.99 -17.26
CA ASP A 37 -7.15 -6.30 -16.88
C ASP A 37 -7.47 -5.66 -15.52
N THR A 38 -6.60 -5.85 -14.53
CA THR A 38 -6.74 -5.32 -13.17
C THR A 38 -5.39 -4.86 -12.62
N LEU A 39 -5.39 -3.78 -11.87
CA LEU A 39 -4.24 -3.32 -11.08
C LEU A 39 -4.54 -3.43 -9.59
N VAL A 40 -3.72 -4.16 -8.84
CA VAL A 40 -3.76 -4.20 -7.38
C VAL A 40 -2.64 -3.33 -6.84
N VAL A 41 -2.98 -2.38 -5.96
CA VAL A 41 -2.02 -1.50 -5.30
C VAL A 41 -2.07 -1.71 -3.79
N MET A 42 -0.96 -2.15 -3.19
CA MET A 42 -0.80 -2.25 -1.73
C MET A 42 0.41 -1.43 -1.32
N LEU A 43 0.20 -0.19 -0.93
CA LEU A 43 1.21 0.78 -0.49
C LEU A 43 0.69 1.55 0.73
N GLY A 44 1.59 2.24 1.44
CA GLY A 44 1.25 3.06 2.60
C GLY A 44 2.10 2.76 3.84
N THR A 45 2.55 1.53 4.03
CA THR A 45 3.41 1.16 5.16
C THR A 45 4.66 2.04 5.24
N ASN A 46 5.39 2.19 4.15
CA ASN A 46 6.60 2.99 4.12
C ASN A 46 6.35 4.50 4.18
N ASP A 47 5.15 4.92 3.79
CA ASP A 47 4.72 6.32 3.85
C ASP A 47 4.52 6.79 5.30
N THR A 48 4.33 5.87 6.24
CA THR A 48 4.22 6.18 7.67
C THR A 48 5.53 6.66 8.30
N LYS A 49 6.69 6.45 7.65
CA LYS A 49 8.00 6.83 8.19
C LYS A 49 8.00 8.28 8.65
N GLU A 50 8.55 8.52 9.85
CA GLU A 50 8.59 9.84 10.48
C GLU A 50 9.21 10.90 9.58
N ARG A 51 10.25 10.51 8.81
CA ARG A 51 10.99 11.41 7.91
C ARG A 51 10.14 12.09 6.83
N PHE A 52 8.97 11.54 6.50
CA PHE A 52 8.05 12.14 5.54
C PHE A 52 7.08 13.15 6.15
N GLY A 53 6.98 13.23 7.49
CA GLY A 53 6.20 14.23 8.20
C GLY A 53 4.69 14.21 7.94
N CYS A 54 4.15 13.09 7.41
CA CYS A 54 2.76 12.97 7.03
C CYS A 54 1.92 12.26 8.10
N ASN A 55 0.64 12.63 8.18
CA ASN A 55 -0.37 11.88 8.91
C ASN A 55 -1.11 10.89 7.98
N ALA A 56 -1.98 10.07 8.53
CA ALA A 56 -2.73 9.06 7.76
C ALA A 56 -3.57 9.67 6.63
N TYR A 57 -4.19 10.84 6.87
CA TYR A 57 -4.95 11.57 5.86
C TYR A 57 -4.08 11.94 4.64
N LEU A 58 -2.90 12.51 4.85
CA LEU A 58 -2.00 12.89 3.74
C LEU A 58 -1.47 11.67 3.00
N ILE A 59 -1.21 10.57 3.70
CA ILE A 59 -0.83 9.29 3.08
C ILE A 59 -1.97 8.79 2.18
N ALA A 60 -3.21 8.79 2.67
CA ALA A 60 -4.39 8.40 1.89
C ALA A 60 -4.57 9.26 0.64
N GLN A 61 -4.41 10.60 0.75
CA GLN A 61 -4.46 11.51 -0.40
C GLN A 61 -3.35 11.22 -1.42
N GLY A 62 -2.14 10.89 -0.94
CA GLY A 62 -1.02 10.47 -1.79
C GLY A 62 -1.34 9.19 -2.58
N ILE A 63 -1.89 8.19 -1.90
CA ILE A 63 -2.35 6.95 -2.56
C ILE A 63 -3.46 7.27 -3.56
N GLY A 64 -4.44 8.09 -3.21
CA GLY A 64 -5.49 8.54 -4.13
C GLY A 64 -4.93 9.20 -5.40
N ARG A 65 -3.91 10.04 -5.26
CA ARG A 65 -3.19 10.63 -6.40
C ARG A 65 -2.55 9.57 -7.30
N LEU A 66 -1.95 8.53 -6.69
CA LEU A 66 -1.35 7.41 -7.43
C LEU A 66 -2.42 6.61 -8.17
N LEU A 67 -3.55 6.30 -7.53
CA LEU A 67 -4.67 5.57 -8.16
C LEU A 67 -5.29 6.37 -9.30
N LYS A 68 -5.47 7.69 -9.13
CA LYS A 68 -5.94 8.55 -10.22
C LYS A 68 -4.98 8.52 -11.41
N LYS A 69 -3.68 8.62 -11.17
CA LYS A 69 -2.68 8.49 -12.24
C LYS A 69 -2.75 7.13 -12.94
N ALA A 70 -2.98 6.04 -12.18
CA ALA A 70 -3.17 4.72 -12.74
C ALA A 70 -4.38 4.68 -13.68
N ALA A 71 -5.52 5.21 -13.24
CA ALA A 71 -6.74 5.26 -14.05
C ALA A 71 -6.55 6.06 -15.35
N ASP A 72 -5.79 7.15 -15.30
CA ASP A 72 -5.51 8.03 -16.45
C ASP A 72 -4.40 7.47 -17.38
N THR A 73 -3.72 6.37 -17.02
CA THR A 73 -2.64 5.78 -17.82
C THR A 73 -3.24 4.91 -18.95
N ASP A 74 -2.77 5.11 -20.18
CA ASP A 74 -3.19 4.31 -21.35
C ASP A 74 -2.50 2.94 -21.36
N ALA A 75 -2.93 2.08 -20.44
CA ALA A 75 -2.39 0.72 -20.28
C ALA A 75 -3.48 -0.35 -20.07
N TRP A 76 -4.75 0.03 -20.12
CA TRP A 76 -5.87 -0.84 -19.83
C TRP A 76 -6.35 -1.60 -21.08
N ARG A 77 -6.83 -2.84 -20.90
CA ARG A 77 -7.45 -3.61 -21.99
C ARG A 77 -8.78 -2.99 -22.42
N ASP A 78 -9.61 -2.63 -21.44
CA ASP A 78 -10.90 -2.00 -21.66
C ASP A 78 -11.00 -0.71 -20.84
N LYS A 79 -11.34 -0.82 -19.58
CA LYS A 79 -11.48 0.30 -18.63
C LYS A 79 -10.62 0.06 -17.39
N PRO A 80 -10.26 1.11 -16.67
CA PRO A 80 -9.56 0.95 -15.41
C PRO A 80 -10.33 0.06 -14.43
N ASP A 81 -9.68 -1.00 -13.93
CA ASP A 81 -10.12 -1.81 -12.81
C ASP A 81 -9.02 -1.85 -11.76
N ILE A 82 -9.21 -1.11 -10.68
CA ILE A 82 -8.20 -0.89 -9.65
C ILE A 82 -8.71 -1.38 -8.31
N LEU A 83 -7.91 -2.22 -7.65
CA LEU A 83 -8.10 -2.63 -6.26
C LEU A 83 -7.01 -2.00 -5.40
N ALA A 84 -7.39 -1.11 -4.48
CA ALA A 84 -6.50 -0.62 -3.45
C ALA A 84 -6.59 -1.49 -2.21
N VAL A 85 -5.46 -1.99 -1.75
CA VAL A 85 -5.33 -2.77 -0.52
C VAL A 85 -4.65 -1.90 0.53
N CYS A 86 -5.35 -1.55 1.61
CA CYS A 86 -4.72 -0.95 2.76
C CYS A 86 -3.87 -2.00 3.47
N PRO A 87 -2.56 -1.78 3.69
CA PRO A 87 -1.71 -2.73 4.40
C PRO A 87 -2.20 -3.01 5.81
N ALA A 88 -1.89 -4.19 6.33
CA ALA A 88 -2.09 -4.48 7.74
C ALA A 88 -1.32 -3.47 8.61
N PRO A 89 -1.90 -3.00 9.74
CA PRO A 89 -1.29 -1.96 10.53
C PRO A 89 0.01 -2.43 11.20
N ILE A 90 1.01 -1.54 11.19
CA ILE A 90 2.23 -1.68 11.99
C ILE A 90 1.82 -1.72 13.46
N VAL A 91 2.44 -2.61 14.24
CA VAL A 91 2.21 -2.66 15.69
C VAL A 91 3.38 -2.02 16.46
N PRO A 92 3.16 -1.48 17.68
CA PRO A 92 4.18 -0.75 18.43
C PRO A 92 5.47 -1.54 18.73
N ALA A 93 5.44 -2.87 18.59
CA ALA A 93 6.61 -3.72 18.79
C ALA A 93 7.83 -3.30 17.94
N TYR A 94 7.63 -2.69 16.77
CA TYR A 94 8.72 -2.20 15.90
C TYR A 94 9.63 -1.19 16.62
N GLU A 95 9.12 -0.45 17.60
CA GLU A 95 9.88 0.58 18.32
C GLU A 95 10.98 0.02 19.23
N SER A 96 10.87 -1.24 19.66
CA SER A 96 11.89 -1.92 20.45
C SER A 96 13.00 -2.56 19.62
N LEU A 97 12.96 -2.43 18.30
CA LEU A 97 13.80 -3.15 17.35
C LEU A 97 14.65 -2.20 16.49
N VAL A 98 15.53 -2.80 15.69
CA VAL A 98 16.40 -2.10 14.72
C VAL A 98 15.59 -1.23 13.76
N PHE A 99 14.35 -1.58 13.47
CA PHE A 99 13.47 -0.86 12.57
C PHE A 99 13.05 0.52 13.08
N ARG A 100 13.09 0.79 14.38
CA ARG A 100 12.84 2.11 14.93
C ARG A 100 13.70 3.20 14.28
N ASN A 101 14.98 2.92 14.07
CA ASN A 101 15.88 3.89 13.45
C ASN A 101 15.55 4.15 11.97
N ALA A 102 14.97 3.16 11.31
CA ALA A 102 14.60 3.27 9.90
C ALA A 102 13.20 3.91 9.69
N LEU A 103 12.28 3.67 10.61
CA LEU A 103 10.90 4.16 10.53
C LEU A 103 10.69 5.48 11.30
N GLY A 104 11.33 5.64 12.46
CA GLY A 104 11.04 6.73 13.40
C GLY A 104 9.79 6.48 14.23
N GLY A 105 9.29 7.51 14.90
CA GLY A 105 8.10 7.43 15.76
C GLY A 105 6.77 7.60 15.03
N GLY A 106 5.69 7.16 15.66
CA GLY A 106 4.32 7.41 15.21
C GLY A 106 3.84 6.57 14.02
N CYS A 107 4.61 5.55 13.59
CA CYS A 107 4.24 4.73 12.44
C CYS A 107 3.04 3.84 12.73
N ALA A 108 2.95 3.27 13.94
CA ALA A 108 1.84 2.40 14.34
C ALA A 108 0.51 3.16 14.37
N GLU A 109 0.49 4.38 14.93
CA GLU A 109 -0.69 5.23 15.01
C GLU A 109 -1.19 5.63 13.61
N LYS A 110 -0.26 6.01 12.72
CA LYS A 110 -0.59 6.35 11.33
C LYS A 110 -1.13 5.14 10.57
N ALA A 111 -0.49 3.97 10.73
CA ALA A 111 -0.93 2.73 10.09
C ALA A 111 -2.32 2.29 10.58
N ALA A 112 -2.59 2.40 11.88
CA ALA A 112 -3.90 2.08 12.46
C ALA A 112 -5.04 2.99 11.95
N ALA A 113 -4.74 4.26 11.67
CA ALA A 113 -5.71 5.22 11.15
C ALA A 113 -5.86 5.16 9.62
N LEU A 114 -4.92 4.52 8.90
CA LEU A 114 -4.83 4.64 7.44
C LEU A 114 -6.06 4.09 6.72
N ALA A 115 -6.61 2.96 7.14
CA ALA A 115 -7.77 2.37 6.47
C ALA A 115 -8.99 3.29 6.48
N GLN A 116 -9.26 3.96 7.61
CA GLN A 116 -10.36 4.90 7.76
C GLN A 116 -10.22 6.12 6.83
N GLU A 117 -9.00 6.60 6.63
CA GLU A 117 -8.72 7.73 5.75
C GLU A 117 -8.67 7.33 4.27
N LEU A 118 -8.23 6.11 3.96
CA LEU A 118 -8.01 5.65 2.59
C LEU A 118 -9.30 5.16 1.92
N GLU A 119 -10.16 4.45 2.63
CA GLU A 119 -11.39 3.88 2.08
C GLU A 119 -12.24 4.91 1.32
N PRO A 120 -12.61 6.07 1.93
CA PRO A 120 -13.43 7.07 1.22
C PRO A 120 -12.73 7.64 -0.02
N VAL A 121 -11.41 7.81 0.01
CA VAL A 121 -10.63 8.30 -1.14
C VAL A 121 -10.69 7.30 -2.29
N VAL A 122 -10.52 6.01 -2.01
CA VAL A 122 -10.56 4.94 -3.01
C VAL A 122 -11.95 4.82 -3.63
N LEU A 123 -12.99 4.79 -2.80
CA LEU A 123 -14.37 4.67 -3.27
C LEU A 123 -14.82 5.88 -4.11
N GLN A 124 -14.38 7.09 -3.76
CA GLN A 124 -14.65 8.31 -4.54
C GLN A 124 -14.05 8.25 -5.95
N LEU A 125 -12.94 7.53 -6.12
CA LEU A 125 -12.31 7.31 -7.43
C LEU A 125 -12.97 6.18 -8.24
N GLY A 126 -13.99 5.51 -7.69
CA GLY A 126 -14.63 4.36 -8.32
C GLY A 126 -13.78 3.09 -8.29
N ALA A 127 -12.73 3.05 -7.48
CA ALA A 127 -11.89 1.90 -7.30
C ALA A 127 -12.42 0.98 -6.18
N ARG A 128 -11.98 -0.28 -6.18
CA ARG A 128 -12.31 -1.27 -5.15
C ARG A 128 -11.36 -1.11 -3.96
N PHE A 129 -11.83 -1.43 -2.76
CA PHE A 129 -11.05 -1.32 -1.54
C PHE A 129 -11.03 -2.62 -0.74
N LEU A 130 -9.86 -2.98 -0.19
CA LEU A 130 -9.69 -4.06 0.77
C LEU A 130 -8.82 -3.58 1.93
N ASP A 131 -9.30 -3.71 3.16
CA ASP A 131 -8.50 -3.50 4.37
C ASP A 131 -7.86 -4.83 4.80
N ALA A 132 -6.57 -4.98 4.56
CA ALA A 132 -5.83 -6.20 4.95
C ALA A 132 -5.83 -6.42 6.48
N GLY A 133 -5.90 -5.34 7.26
CA GLY A 133 -5.97 -5.43 8.73
C GLY A 133 -7.27 -6.03 9.25
N ARG A 134 -8.33 -6.09 8.43
CA ARG A 134 -9.61 -6.73 8.77
C ARG A 134 -9.77 -8.14 8.21
N VAL A 135 -8.81 -8.61 7.41
CA VAL A 135 -8.86 -9.96 6.87
C VAL A 135 -8.49 -10.97 7.97
N PRO A 136 -9.37 -11.94 8.29
CA PRO A 136 -9.07 -12.95 9.31
C PRO A 136 -7.78 -13.70 9.00
N GLY A 137 -6.89 -13.81 10.00
CA GLY A 137 -5.60 -14.49 9.86
C GLY A 137 -4.48 -13.62 9.23
N VAL A 138 -4.76 -12.37 8.89
CA VAL A 138 -3.72 -11.43 8.47
C VAL A 138 -3.13 -10.75 9.71
N GLU A 139 -1.90 -11.12 10.02
CA GLU A 139 -1.16 -10.64 11.19
C GLU A 139 0.27 -10.26 10.78
N VAL A 140 0.78 -9.20 11.40
CA VAL A 140 2.19 -8.84 11.25
C VAL A 140 3.07 -9.71 12.14
N HIS A 141 4.32 -9.88 11.73
CA HIS A 141 5.28 -10.73 12.44
C HIS A 141 5.61 -10.13 13.82
N PRO A 142 5.48 -10.89 14.93
CA PRO A 142 5.70 -10.37 16.27
C PRO A 142 7.14 -9.90 16.54
N LEU A 143 8.12 -10.38 15.74
CA LEU A 143 9.51 -9.99 15.88
C LEU A 143 9.84 -8.63 15.25
N ASP A 144 9.06 -8.15 14.30
CA ASP A 144 9.32 -6.85 13.67
C ASP A 144 8.14 -5.89 13.70
N GLY A 145 6.94 -6.39 13.87
CA GLY A 145 5.74 -5.57 13.96
C GLY A 145 5.30 -4.93 12.63
N ILE A 146 5.87 -5.34 11.50
CA ILE A 146 5.71 -4.68 10.20
C ILE A 146 5.34 -5.67 9.10
N HIS A 147 6.16 -6.70 8.90
CA HIS A 147 5.99 -7.65 7.81
C HIS A 147 4.94 -8.71 8.16
N LEU A 148 4.22 -9.18 7.16
CA LEU A 148 3.23 -10.24 7.34
C LEU A 148 3.92 -11.57 7.68
N THR A 149 3.27 -12.37 8.53
CA THR A 149 3.68 -13.77 8.74
C THR A 149 3.43 -14.58 7.46
N ARG A 150 4.04 -15.76 7.35
CA ARG A 150 3.79 -16.67 6.22
C ARG A 150 2.32 -17.06 6.11
N SER A 151 1.65 -17.32 7.23
CA SER A 151 0.22 -17.64 7.27
C SER A 151 -0.63 -16.43 6.87
N ALA A 152 -0.24 -15.22 7.26
CA ALA A 152 -0.93 -13.99 6.90
C ALA A 152 -0.85 -13.71 5.40
N HIS A 153 0.28 -13.99 4.75
CA HIS A 153 0.38 -13.92 3.29
C HIS A 153 -0.62 -14.86 2.59
N ALA A 154 -0.76 -16.10 3.09
CA ALA A 154 -1.73 -17.04 2.54
C ALA A 154 -3.19 -16.58 2.76
N ALA A 155 -3.50 -16.04 3.94
CA ALA A 155 -4.82 -15.51 4.25
C ALA A 155 -5.18 -14.29 3.37
N LEU A 156 -4.23 -13.37 3.19
CA LEU A 156 -4.42 -12.22 2.31
C LEU A 156 -4.58 -12.63 0.86
N ALA A 157 -3.78 -13.59 0.38
CA ALA A 157 -3.91 -14.13 -0.99
C ALA A 157 -5.30 -14.71 -1.23
N GLN A 158 -5.85 -15.46 -0.27
CA GLN A 158 -7.20 -15.99 -0.35
C GLN A 158 -8.26 -14.88 -0.45
N ALA A 159 -8.16 -13.86 0.40
CA ALA A 159 -9.07 -12.71 0.36
C ALA A 159 -8.98 -11.95 -0.98
N LEU A 160 -7.78 -11.77 -1.51
CA LEU A 160 -7.58 -11.15 -2.83
C LEU A 160 -8.24 -11.96 -3.94
N VAL A 161 -8.10 -13.29 -3.93
CA VAL A 161 -8.75 -14.17 -4.91
C VAL A 161 -10.28 -14.00 -4.89
N GLU A 162 -10.89 -13.90 -3.70
CA GLU A 162 -12.34 -13.71 -3.61
C GLU A 162 -12.78 -12.32 -4.12
N VAL A 163 -12.03 -11.26 -3.79
CA VAL A 163 -12.35 -9.92 -4.27
C VAL A 163 -12.14 -9.78 -5.79
N LEU A 164 -11.15 -10.47 -6.36
CA LEU A 164 -10.83 -10.38 -7.79
C LEU A 164 -11.79 -11.17 -8.68
N LYS A 165 -12.59 -12.09 -8.12
CA LYS A 165 -13.64 -12.84 -8.85
C LYS A 165 -14.93 -12.05 -9.06
N THR A 166 -15.13 -11.00 -8.27
CA THR A 166 -16.31 -10.12 -8.31
C THR A 166 -16.10 -8.94 -9.24
#